data_c536ac3c1e181b4bd46b52a545cf3178
#
_entry.id   c536ac3c1e181b4bd46b52a545cf3178
#
_cell.length_a   1.000
_cell.length_b   1.000
_cell.length_c   1.000
_cell.angle_alpha   90.00
_cell.angle_beta   90.00
_cell.angle_gamma   90.00
#
_symmetry.space_group_name_H-M   'P 1'
#
loop_
_entity.id
_entity.type
_entity.pdbx_description
1 polymer ?
#
loop_
_entity_poly.entity_id
_entity_poly.type
_entity_poly.pdbx_seq_one_letter_code
_entity_poly.pdbx_strand_id
1 'polypeptide(L)'
;MDKNYYKEYYVLEREHWWFKARAKIISNLIFKSLKNKEKNKLNILNIGAATGKTSDILSEFGTVTSLEYDKDCCDFTNSALNLNSIHGSILALPFREEEFDMVCALDVIEHVEDDMLGVSEMKRVCKSGGLIVVTVPAFMLLWSKHDEVNHHFRRYTMSSLKKIFTKINLTTIRATYFNTILFIPILAFRLLSKLIPTKFIRVGAGSDATLHNNNSISSKILYQIFKSELALLKLFNLPLGVSIFIISSKK
;
A
#
# COMPACT_ATOMS: atom_id res chain seq x y z
N MET A 1 2.28 7.75 18.09
CA MET A 1 3.63 7.71 17.48
C MET A 1 4.35 9.02 17.77
N ASP A 2 5.70 9.07 17.89
CA ASP A 2 6.43 10.32 18.18
C ASP A 2 6.30 11.30 16.99
N LYS A 3 6.05 12.61 17.26
CA LYS A 3 5.91 13.65 16.22
C LYS A 3 7.14 13.77 15.31
N ASN A 4 8.32 13.42 15.78
CA ASN A 4 9.55 13.39 14.97
C ASN A 4 9.53 12.26 13.94
N TYR A 5 8.85 11.15 14.25
CA TYR A 5 8.72 10.02 13.32
C TYR A 5 7.98 10.38 12.05
N TYR A 6 6.91 11.19 12.10
CA TYR A 6 6.19 11.57 10.87
C TYR A 6 7.05 12.39 9.91
N LYS A 7 7.95 13.23 10.43
CA LYS A 7 8.91 13.98 9.57
C LYS A 7 9.89 13.04 8.89
N GLU A 8 10.44 12.07 9.64
CA GLU A 8 11.35 11.06 9.06
C GLU A 8 10.62 10.20 8.04
N TYR A 9 9.40 9.75 8.36
CA TYR A 9 8.60 8.93 7.47
C TYR A 9 8.19 9.68 6.21
N TYR A 10 7.86 10.97 6.32
CA TYR A 10 7.59 11.84 5.17
C TYR A 10 8.76 11.88 4.18
N VAL A 11 9.99 12.03 4.70
CA VAL A 11 11.21 12.03 3.86
C VAL A 11 11.44 10.63 3.30
N LEU A 12 11.27 9.59 4.12
CA LEU A 12 11.46 8.20 3.73
C LEU A 12 10.55 7.80 2.57
N GLU A 13 9.25 8.07 2.65
CA GLU A 13 8.29 7.75 1.59
C GLU A 13 8.62 8.43 0.25
N ARG A 14 9.24 9.61 0.29
CA ARG A 14 9.54 10.40 -0.91
C ARG A 14 10.92 10.12 -1.47
N GLU A 15 11.87 9.80 -0.62
CA GLU A 15 13.28 9.69 -1.03
C GLU A 15 13.77 8.26 -1.19
N HIS A 16 13.29 7.32 -0.40
CA HIS A 16 13.80 5.96 -0.40
C HIS A 16 13.48 5.23 -1.70
N TRP A 17 14.47 4.53 -2.25
CA TRP A 17 14.41 3.85 -3.55
C TRP A 17 13.23 2.87 -3.68
N TRP A 18 12.89 2.16 -2.59
CA TRP A 18 11.81 1.18 -2.57
C TRP A 18 10.44 1.85 -2.75
N PHE A 19 10.16 2.92 -1.98
CA PHE A 19 8.91 3.66 -2.09
C PHE A 19 8.76 4.31 -3.48
N LYS A 20 9.84 4.86 -4.04
CA LYS A 20 9.84 5.44 -5.39
C LYS A 20 9.53 4.40 -6.47
N ALA A 21 10.13 3.21 -6.41
CA ALA A 21 9.85 2.13 -7.36
C ALA A 21 8.43 1.58 -7.20
N ARG A 22 8.01 1.31 -5.94
CA ARG A 22 6.67 0.86 -5.59
C ARG A 22 5.59 1.82 -6.09
N ALA A 23 5.75 3.12 -5.88
CA ALA A 23 4.84 4.15 -6.36
C ALA A 23 4.61 4.05 -7.87
N LYS A 24 5.69 3.94 -8.66
CA LYS A 24 5.60 3.77 -10.12
C LYS A 24 4.90 2.49 -10.54
N ILE A 25 5.13 1.39 -9.82
CA ILE A 25 4.48 0.11 -10.10
C ILE A 25 2.98 0.24 -9.85
N ILE A 26 2.57 0.76 -8.70
CA ILE A 26 1.16 0.92 -8.33
C ILE A 26 0.45 1.87 -9.29
N SER A 27 1.02 3.06 -9.56
CA SER A 27 0.44 4.01 -10.53
C SER A 27 0.23 3.35 -11.91
N ASN A 28 1.23 2.60 -12.41
CA ASN A 28 1.09 1.91 -13.71
C ASN A 28 0.03 0.80 -13.69
N LEU A 29 -0.08 0.03 -12.59
CA LEU A 29 -1.09 -1.01 -12.45
C LEU A 29 -2.50 -0.41 -12.43
N ILE A 30 -2.72 0.68 -11.70
CA ILE A 30 -3.99 1.42 -11.68
C ILE A 30 -4.29 1.95 -13.08
N PHE A 31 -3.35 2.68 -13.68
CA PHE A 31 -3.50 3.28 -15.01
C PHE A 31 -3.97 2.27 -16.08
N LYS A 32 -3.38 1.07 -16.08
CA LYS A 32 -3.74 0.01 -17.02
C LYS A 32 -5.11 -0.61 -16.75
N SER A 33 -5.59 -0.52 -15.53
CA SER A 33 -6.88 -1.07 -15.12
C SER A 33 -8.04 -0.10 -15.37
N LEU A 34 -7.75 1.18 -15.62
CA LEU A 34 -8.73 2.25 -15.86
C LEU A 34 -9.33 2.22 -17.28
N LYS A 35 -9.66 1.05 -17.84
CA LYS A 35 -10.29 0.92 -19.15
C LYS A 35 -11.29 2.04 -19.42
N ASN A 36 -11.07 2.91 -20.42
CA ASN A 36 -11.99 3.94 -20.93
C ASN A 36 -12.61 4.90 -19.88
N LYS A 37 -12.23 4.87 -18.63
CA LYS A 37 -12.64 5.88 -17.65
C LYS A 37 -11.86 7.17 -17.94
N GLU A 38 -12.53 8.31 -17.86
CA GLU A 38 -11.86 9.59 -18.02
C GLU A 38 -10.76 9.74 -16.96
N LYS A 39 -9.53 9.63 -17.41
CA LYS A 39 -8.35 9.83 -16.58
C LYS A 39 -8.35 11.27 -16.09
N ASN A 40 -7.98 11.49 -14.84
CA ASN A 40 -7.92 12.80 -14.15
C ASN A 40 -9.27 13.40 -13.70
N LYS A 41 -10.37 12.62 -13.69
CA LYS A 41 -11.68 13.11 -13.21
C LYS A 41 -12.32 12.25 -12.13
N LEU A 42 -11.59 11.29 -11.57
CA LEU A 42 -12.15 10.40 -10.56
C LEU A 42 -12.24 11.10 -9.20
N ASN A 43 -13.33 10.84 -8.45
CA ASN A 43 -13.38 11.13 -7.03
C ASN A 43 -12.82 9.92 -6.27
N ILE A 44 -11.71 10.10 -5.58
CA ILE A 44 -10.90 9.01 -5.02
C ILE A 44 -10.84 9.13 -3.51
N LEU A 45 -11.11 8.03 -2.80
CA LEU A 45 -10.81 7.90 -1.38
C LEU A 45 -9.49 7.15 -1.21
N ASN A 46 -8.52 7.74 -0.52
CA ASN A 46 -7.29 7.10 -0.08
C ASN A 46 -7.36 6.85 1.43
N ILE A 47 -7.46 5.58 1.82
CA ILE A 47 -7.51 5.12 3.20
C ILE A 47 -6.10 4.78 3.66
N GLY A 48 -5.70 5.22 4.86
CA GLY A 48 -4.33 5.07 5.38
C GLY A 48 -3.36 5.97 4.62
N ALA A 49 -3.71 7.26 4.55
CA ALA A 49 -2.93 8.22 3.77
C ALA A 49 -1.53 8.46 4.35
N ALA A 50 -1.30 8.13 5.62
CA ALA A 50 -0.06 8.38 6.35
C ALA A 50 0.45 9.81 6.09
N THR A 51 1.70 10.00 5.64
CA THR A 51 2.25 11.33 5.35
C THR A 51 1.94 11.84 3.93
N GLY A 52 0.95 11.25 3.26
CA GLY A 52 0.34 11.76 2.03
C GLY A 52 0.98 11.28 0.73
N LYS A 53 2.03 10.46 0.76
CA LYS A 53 2.68 10.02 -0.48
C LYS A 53 1.77 9.18 -1.36
N THR A 54 0.92 8.35 -0.77
CA THR A 54 -0.08 7.58 -1.51
C THR A 54 -1.13 8.49 -2.16
N SER A 55 -1.55 9.57 -1.48
CA SER A 55 -2.45 10.58 -2.04
C SER A 55 -1.81 11.33 -3.22
N ASP A 56 -0.51 11.67 -3.16
CA ASP A 56 0.23 12.25 -4.29
C ASP A 56 0.18 11.33 -5.53
N ILE A 57 0.35 10.02 -5.35
CA ILE A 57 0.30 9.03 -6.45
C ILE A 57 -1.10 8.98 -7.06
N LEU A 58 -2.13 8.99 -6.21
CA LEU A 58 -3.52 8.86 -6.64
C LEU A 58 -4.05 10.15 -7.28
N SER A 59 -3.49 11.32 -6.96
CA SER A 59 -3.86 12.61 -7.58
C SER A 59 -3.60 12.66 -9.09
N GLU A 60 -2.76 11.76 -9.62
CA GLU A 60 -2.60 11.56 -11.06
C GLU A 60 -3.90 11.10 -11.76
N PHE A 61 -4.88 10.58 -11.00
CA PHE A 61 -6.11 9.99 -11.53
C PHE A 61 -7.37 10.80 -11.17
N GLY A 62 -7.27 11.82 -10.33
CA GLY A 62 -8.43 12.63 -9.94
C GLY A 62 -8.25 13.39 -8.63
N THR A 63 -9.39 13.80 -8.06
CA THR A 63 -9.44 14.47 -6.75
C THR A 63 -9.37 13.44 -5.64
N VAL A 64 -8.45 13.60 -4.69
CA VAL A 64 -8.21 12.64 -3.60
C VAL A 64 -8.71 13.21 -2.28
N THR A 65 -9.58 12.44 -1.63
CA THR A 65 -9.90 12.59 -0.21
C THR A 65 -9.03 11.64 0.57
N SER A 66 -8.26 12.16 1.53
CA SER A 66 -7.35 11.37 2.38
C SER A 66 -8.01 11.05 3.71
N LEU A 67 -7.97 9.78 4.13
CA LEU A 67 -8.41 9.33 5.45
C LEU A 67 -7.26 8.65 6.16
N GLU A 68 -7.06 8.99 7.44
CA GLU A 68 -6.00 8.42 8.28
C GLU A 68 -6.55 8.07 9.67
N TYR A 69 -6.14 6.94 10.20
CA TYR A 69 -6.58 6.45 11.51
C TYR A 69 -5.84 7.11 12.67
N ASP A 70 -4.54 7.40 12.49
CA ASP A 70 -3.72 8.04 13.51
C ASP A 70 -4.00 9.54 13.54
N LYS A 71 -4.64 10.00 14.62
CA LYS A 71 -5.03 11.41 14.79
C LYS A 71 -3.81 12.34 14.79
N ASP A 72 -2.71 11.95 15.43
CA ASP A 72 -1.50 12.77 15.48
C ASP A 72 -0.86 12.89 14.09
N CYS A 73 -0.96 11.85 13.26
CA CYS A 73 -0.56 11.90 11.87
C CYS A 73 -1.46 12.84 11.05
N CYS A 74 -2.79 12.80 11.24
CA CYS A 74 -3.71 13.77 10.63
C CYS A 74 -3.36 15.21 11.01
N ASP A 75 -3.14 15.47 12.30
CA ASP A 75 -2.80 16.80 12.81
C ASP A 75 -1.47 17.29 12.23
N PHE A 76 -0.49 16.42 12.10
CA PHE A 76 0.79 16.72 11.44
C PHE A 76 0.60 17.04 9.95
N THR A 77 -0.11 16.20 9.21
CA THR A 77 -0.30 16.39 7.75
C THR A 77 -1.12 17.63 7.45
N ASN A 78 -2.13 17.92 8.27
CA ASN A 78 -2.97 19.10 8.09
C ASN A 78 -2.24 20.39 8.44
N SER A 79 -1.45 20.39 9.52
CA SER A 79 -0.72 21.60 9.97
C SER A 79 0.55 21.88 9.17
N ALA A 80 1.30 20.82 8.80
CA ALA A 80 2.61 20.98 8.17
C ALA A 80 2.59 20.85 6.64
N LEU A 81 1.60 20.14 6.07
CA LEU A 81 1.55 19.76 4.66
C LEU A 81 0.29 20.25 3.93
N ASN A 82 -0.69 20.82 4.63
CA ASN A 82 -1.99 21.25 4.08
C ASN A 82 -2.75 20.14 3.30
N LEU A 83 -2.67 18.89 3.76
CA LEU A 83 -3.26 17.75 3.04
C LEU A 83 -4.75 17.54 3.29
N ASN A 84 -5.35 18.23 4.27
CA ASN A 84 -6.75 18.07 4.67
C ASN A 84 -7.14 16.61 4.92
N SER A 85 -6.28 15.86 5.63
CA SER A 85 -6.56 14.48 5.99
C SER A 85 -7.71 14.41 7.00
N ILE A 86 -8.65 13.51 6.73
CA ILE A 86 -9.81 13.24 7.61
C ILE A 86 -9.41 12.13 8.58
N HIS A 87 -9.61 12.35 9.89
CA HIS A 87 -9.41 11.31 10.88
C HIS A 87 -10.58 10.31 10.83
N GLY A 88 -10.28 9.01 10.71
CA GLY A 88 -11.30 7.97 10.66
C GLY A 88 -10.75 6.57 10.51
N SER A 89 -11.61 5.57 10.70
CA SER A 89 -11.29 4.16 10.60
C SER A 89 -11.84 3.54 9.33
N ILE A 90 -11.08 2.61 8.71
CA ILE A 90 -11.57 1.78 7.61
C ILE A 90 -12.74 0.90 8.02
N LEU A 91 -12.89 0.60 9.32
CA LEU A 91 -13.98 -0.23 9.85
C LEU A 91 -15.31 0.51 9.97
N ALA A 92 -15.29 1.86 9.87
CA ALA A 92 -16.48 2.72 9.92
C ALA A 92 -16.17 4.02 9.16
N LEU A 93 -16.24 3.97 7.83
CA LEU A 93 -15.89 5.11 6.98
C LEU A 93 -16.93 6.24 7.11
N PRO A 94 -16.52 7.50 7.42
CA PRO A 94 -17.42 8.63 7.65
C PRO A 94 -17.93 9.24 6.33
N PHE A 95 -18.28 8.40 5.37
CA PHE A 95 -18.73 8.79 4.03
C PHE A 95 -20.05 8.11 3.68
N ARG A 96 -20.79 8.69 2.73
CA ARG A 96 -22.05 8.15 2.22
C ARG A 96 -21.79 6.91 1.34
N GLU A 97 -22.83 6.13 1.15
CA GLU A 97 -22.81 5.08 0.15
C GLU A 97 -22.62 5.69 -1.25
N GLU A 98 -21.86 4.99 -2.10
CA GLU A 98 -21.65 5.35 -3.51
C GLU A 98 -21.09 6.76 -3.75
N GLU A 99 -20.19 7.20 -2.89
CA GLU A 99 -19.62 8.54 -2.97
C GLU A 99 -18.37 8.62 -3.88
N PHE A 100 -17.57 7.55 -3.96
CA PHE A 100 -16.27 7.56 -4.66
C PHE A 100 -16.25 6.69 -5.90
N ASP A 101 -15.57 7.18 -6.96
CA ASP A 101 -15.32 6.40 -8.19
C ASP A 101 -14.22 5.37 -8.00
N MET A 102 -13.28 5.63 -7.10
CA MET A 102 -12.21 4.72 -6.72
C MET A 102 -11.92 4.82 -5.22
N VAL A 103 -11.77 3.67 -4.55
CA VAL A 103 -11.42 3.56 -3.14
C VAL A 103 -10.16 2.75 -3.01
N CYS A 104 -9.14 3.31 -2.38
CA CYS A 104 -7.80 2.73 -2.26
C CYS A 104 -7.43 2.49 -0.80
N ALA A 105 -6.83 1.32 -0.52
CA ALA A 105 -6.20 0.97 0.75
C ALA A 105 -4.85 0.30 0.43
N LEU A 106 -3.77 1.07 0.56
CA LEU A 106 -2.43 0.65 0.14
C LEU A 106 -1.58 0.32 1.37
N ASP A 107 -1.50 -0.98 1.71
CA ASP A 107 -0.93 -1.54 2.95
C ASP A 107 -1.68 -1.00 4.19
N VAL A 108 -2.96 -1.36 4.29
CA VAL A 108 -3.87 -0.93 5.36
C VAL A 108 -4.61 -2.09 5.99
N ILE A 109 -5.19 -3.00 5.19
CA ILE A 109 -6.11 -4.02 5.73
C ILE A 109 -5.41 -5.08 6.58
N GLU A 110 -4.09 -5.21 6.51
CA GLU A 110 -3.27 -6.02 7.40
C GLU A 110 -3.20 -5.47 8.83
N HIS A 111 -3.52 -4.19 9.03
CA HIS A 111 -3.51 -3.51 10.33
C HIS A 111 -4.85 -3.58 11.05
N VAL A 112 -5.86 -4.19 10.47
CA VAL A 112 -7.18 -4.34 11.10
C VAL A 112 -7.50 -5.81 11.38
N GLU A 113 -8.16 -6.07 12.51
CA GLU A 113 -8.52 -7.43 12.89
C GLU A 113 -9.60 -8.00 11.97
N ASP A 114 -10.63 -7.22 11.64
CA ASP A 114 -11.68 -7.57 10.69
C ASP A 114 -11.42 -6.92 9.32
N ASP A 115 -10.59 -7.56 8.53
CA ASP A 115 -10.26 -7.12 7.17
C ASP A 115 -11.46 -7.23 6.21
N MET A 116 -12.39 -8.16 6.48
CA MET A 116 -13.60 -8.32 5.68
C MET A 116 -14.55 -7.13 5.88
N LEU A 117 -14.75 -6.68 7.13
CA LEU A 117 -15.52 -5.47 7.43
C LEU A 117 -14.88 -4.25 6.75
N GLY A 118 -13.56 -4.09 6.86
CA GLY A 118 -12.85 -2.99 6.20
C GLY A 118 -13.10 -2.95 4.69
N VAL A 119 -12.96 -4.08 3.99
CA VAL A 119 -13.23 -4.15 2.55
C VAL A 119 -14.72 -3.99 2.23
N SER A 120 -15.63 -4.41 3.12
CA SER A 120 -17.08 -4.17 2.97
C SER A 120 -17.43 -2.68 3.05
N GLU A 121 -16.82 -1.93 3.96
CA GLU A 121 -16.95 -0.48 4.05
C GLU A 121 -16.40 0.22 2.81
N MET A 122 -15.23 -0.22 2.30
CA MET A 122 -14.72 0.26 1.02
C MET A 122 -15.72 0.04 -0.11
N LYS A 123 -16.37 -1.14 -0.16
CA LYS A 123 -17.42 -1.42 -1.14
C LYS A 123 -18.64 -0.51 -0.96
N ARG A 124 -19.07 -0.26 0.29
CA ARG A 124 -20.22 0.59 0.58
C ARG A 124 -20.03 1.99 0.00
N VAL A 125 -18.90 2.63 0.28
CA VAL A 125 -18.63 4.00 -0.15
C VAL A 125 -18.22 4.12 -1.63
N CYS A 126 -17.86 3.00 -2.28
CA CYS A 126 -17.54 2.94 -3.69
C CYS A 126 -18.83 2.94 -4.52
N LYS A 127 -18.89 3.72 -5.60
CA LYS A 127 -19.99 3.74 -6.56
C LYS A 127 -20.16 2.41 -7.28
N SER A 128 -21.37 2.09 -7.73
CA SER A 128 -21.60 1.02 -8.68
C SER A 128 -20.78 1.25 -9.96
N GLY A 129 -20.09 0.21 -10.43
CA GLY A 129 -19.08 0.33 -11.49
C GLY A 129 -17.76 0.99 -11.06
N GLY A 130 -17.63 1.43 -9.80
CA GLY A 130 -16.42 1.99 -9.23
C GLY A 130 -15.33 0.94 -8.99
N LEU A 131 -14.15 1.39 -8.60
CA LEU A 131 -12.95 0.56 -8.43
C LEU A 131 -12.50 0.51 -6.98
N ILE A 132 -12.10 -0.66 -6.53
CA ILE A 132 -11.48 -0.88 -5.21
C ILE A 132 -10.07 -1.40 -5.46
N VAL A 133 -9.07 -0.67 -4.93
CA VAL A 133 -7.64 -0.98 -5.09
C VAL A 133 -7.05 -1.28 -3.73
N VAL A 134 -6.41 -2.43 -3.60
CA VAL A 134 -5.74 -2.83 -2.36
C VAL A 134 -4.34 -3.35 -2.67
N THR A 135 -3.38 -2.97 -1.83
CA THR A 135 -2.10 -3.67 -1.71
C THR A 135 -1.93 -4.20 -0.31
N VAL A 136 -1.27 -5.36 -0.19
CA VAL A 136 -0.98 -6.00 1.09
C VAL A 136 0.37 -6.73 1.04
N PRO A 137 1.03 -6.93 2.19
CA PRO A 137 2.21 -7.77 2.29
C PRO A 137 1.86 -9.23 2.03
N ALA A 138 2.72 -9.92 1.26
CA ALA A 138 2.54 -11.31 0.91
C ALA A 138 3.24 -12.25 1.88
N PHE A 139 2.66 -13.45 2.05
CA PHE A 139 3.18 -14.64 2.71
C PHE A 139 3.63 -14.48 4.18
N MET A 140 2.99 -15.23 5.06
CA MET A 140 3.40 -15.36 6.48
C MET A 140 4.85 -15.84 6.64
N LEU A 141 5.40 -16.56 5.66
CA LEU A 141 6.81 -16.96 5.64
C LEU A 141 7.77 -15.76 5.70
N LEU A 142 7.35 -14.62 5.15
CA LEU A 142 8.09 -13.36 5.16
C LEU A 142 7.88 -12.52 6.42
N TRP A 143 7.14 -13.01 7.42
CA TRP A 143 6.91 -12.33 8.69
C TRP A 143 8.22 -11.99 9.39
N SER A 144 8.35 -10.77 9.86
CA SER A 144 9.55 -10.26 10.50
C SER A 144 9.21 -9.25 11.61
N LYS A 145 10.23 -8.76 12.30
CA LYS A 145 10.06 -7.71 13.32
C LYS A 145 9.42 -6.43 12.75
N HIS A 146 9.56 -6.17 11.46
CA HIS A 146 8.87 -5.07 10.78
C HIS A 146 7.35 -5.19 10.93
N ASP A 147 6.80 -6.40 10.76
CA ASP A 147 5.35 -6.64 10.90
C ASP A 147 4.88 -6.41 12.34
N GLU A 148 5.69 -6.85 13.32
CA GLU A 148 5.38 -6.67 14.75
C GLU A 148 5.37 -5.19 15.16
N VAL A 149 6.39 -4.43 14.73
CA VAL A 149 6.52 -2.99 15.05
C VAL A 149 5.42 -2.17 14.39
N ASN A 150 4.98 -2.58 13.19
CA ASN A 150 3.86 -1.94 12.49
C ASN A 150 2.49 -2.48 12.91
N HIS A 151 2.43 -3.37 13.91
CA HIS A 151 1.18 -3.95 14.43
C HIS A 151 0.34 -4.62 13.34
N HIS A 152 0.99 -5.36 12.41
CA HIS A 152 0.28 -6.18 11.45
C HIS A 152 -0.40 -7.34 12.15
N PHE A 153 -1.62 -7.68 11.76
CA PHE A 153 -2.28 -8.90 12.19
C PHE A 153 -1.91 -10.09 11.32
N ARG A 154 -1.62 -9.83 10.02
CA ARG A 154 -1.41 -10.90 9.03
C ARG A 154 -0.67 -10.43 7.78
N ARG A 155 -0.22 -11.44 7.02
CA ARG A 155 0.18 -11.32 5.62
C ARG A 155 -0.69 -12.23 4.78
N TYR A 156 -0.81 -11.95 3.49
CA TYR A 156 -1.78 -12.60 2.62
C TYR A 156 -1.13 -13.53 1.59
N THR A 157 -1.91 -14.50 1.14
CA THR A 157 -1.70 -15.17 -0.14
C THR A 157 -2.69 -14.61 -1.15
N MET A 158 -2.44 -14.80 -2.45
CA MET A 158 -3.39 -14.39 -3.49
C MET A 158 -4.78 -15.05 -3.27
N SER A 159 -4.79 -16.31 -2.86
CA SER A 159 -6.02 -17.05 -2.59
C SER A 159 -6.79 -16.47 -1.40
N SER A 160 -6.12 -16.19 -0.27
CA SER A 160 -6.77 -15.63 0.92
C SER A 160 -7.36 -14.24 0.65
N LEU A 161 -6.60 -13.39 -0.06
CA LEU A 161 -7.07 -12.05 -0.43
C LEU A 161 -8.27 -12.12 -1.38
N LYS A 162 -8.19 -12.90 -2.46
CA LYS A 162 -9.31 -13.07 -3.40
C LYS A 162 -10.57 -13.62 -2.74
N LYS A 163 -10.43 -14.50 -1.72
CA LYS A 163 -11.57 -15.05 -0.98
C LYS A 163 -12.36 -13.95 -0.26
N ILE A 164 -11.70 -12.92 0.31
CA ILE A 164 -12.37 -11.78 0.92
C ILE A 164 -13.20 -11.04 -0.14
N PHE A 165 -12.59 -10.69 -1.27
CA PHE A 165 -13.24 -9.94 -2.35
C PHE A 165 -14.43 -10.71 -2.96
N THR A 166 -14.30 -12.02 -3.14
CA THR A 166 -15.37 -12.87 -3.65
C THR A 166 -16.55 -12.95 -2.68
N LYS A 167 -16.28 -13.11 -1.37
CA LYS A 167 -17.32 -13.19 -0.34
C LYS A 167 -18.22 -11.95 -0.27
N ILE A 168 -17.66 -10.78 -0.56
CA ILE A 168 -18.40 -9.51 -0.60
C ILE A 168 -18.87 -9.12 -2.00
N ASN A 169 -18.87 -10.06 -2.95
CA ASN A 169 -19.35 -9.86 -4.33
C ASN A 169 -18.64 -8.73 -5.08
N LEU A 170 -17.32 -8.65 -4.98
CA LEU A 170 -16.48 -7.81 -5.82
C LEU A 170 -15.92 -8.62 -6.99
N THR A 171 -15.92 -8.01 -8.19
CA THR A 171 -15.37 -8.64 -9.39
C THR A 171 -13.92 -8.24 -9.60
N THR A 172 -12.99 -9.18 -9.44
CA THR A 172 -11.57 -8.93 -9.64
C THR A 172 -11.28 -8.63 -11.12
N ILE A 173 -10.75 -7.43 -11.39
CA ILE A 173 -10.28 -7.01 -12.70
C ILE A 173 -8.85 -7.49 -12.93
N ARG A 174 -7.99 -7.26 -11.92
CA ARG A 174 -6.59 -7.67 -11.94
C ARG A 174 -6.11 -8.01 -10.54
N ALA A 175 -5.31 -9.07 -10.45
CA ALA A 175 -4.59 -9.42 -9.22
C ALA A 175 -3.21 -9.95 -9.60
N THR A 176 -2.15 -9.43 -8.97
CA THR A 176 -0.76 -9.81 -9.25
C THR A 176 0.08 -9.66 -8.00
N TYR A 177 1.14 -10.46 -7.92
CA TYR A 177 2.23 -10.12 -7.02
C TYR A 177 3.12 -9.06 -7.65
N PHE A 178 3.90 -8.38 -6.84
CA PHE A 178 4.98 -7.50 -7.25
C PHE A 178 6.10 -7.52 -6.20
N ASN A 179 7.22 -6.88 -6.51
CA ASN A 179 8.48 -7.07 -5.80
C ASN A 179 8.95 -8.54 -5.88
N THR A 180 8.90 -9.07 -7.10
CA THR A 180 9.18 -10.48 -7.43
C THR A 180 10.68 -10.73 -7.56
N ILE A 181 11.40 -9.84 -8.22
CA ILE A 181 12.84 -10.02 -8.47
C ILE A 181 13.62 -10.03 -7.15
N LEU A 182 13.18 -9.19 -6.20
CA LEU A 182 13.79 -9.13 -4.87
C LEU A 182 13.23 -10.15 -3.88
N PHE A 183 12.28 -11.00 -4.29
CA PHE A 183 11.62 -11.96 -3.41
C PHE A 183 12.63 -12.94 -2.79
N ILE A 184 13.48 -13.57 -3.61
CA ILE A 184 14.46 -14.56 -3.13
C ILE A 184 15.50 -13.93 -2.18
N PRO A 185 16.18 -12.82 -2.53
CA PRO A 185 17.10 -12.17 -1.59
C PRO A 185 16.42 -11.71 -0.29
N ILE A 186 15.19 -11.17 -0.36
CA ILE A 186 14.44 -10.76 0.84
C ILE A 186 14.08 -11.99 1.69
N LEU A 187 13.61 -13.07 1.08
CA LEU A 187 13.31 -14.32 1.77
C LEU A 187 14.55 -14.87 2.48
N ALA A 188 15.67 -14.97 1.76
CA ALA A 188 16.94 -15.46 2.32
C ALA A 188 17.38 -14.58 3.50
N PHE A 189 17.37 -13.26 3.35
CA PHE A 189 17.69 -12.33 4.44
C PHE A 189 16.77 -12.52 5.66
N ARG A 190 15.46 -12.64 5.47
CA ARG A 190 14.48 -12.82 6.57
C ARG A 190 14.63 -14.18 7.27
N LEU A 191 14.93 -15.24 6.54
CA LEU A 191 15.21 -16.55 7.13
C LEU A 191 16.51 -16.55 7.94
N LEU A 192 17.58 -15.97 7.39
CA LEU A 192 18.86 -15.85 8.08
C LEU A 192 18.76 -14.93 9.31
N SER A 193 17.99 -13.82 9.23
CA SER A 193 17.81 -12.91 10.36
C SER A 193 17.11 -13.54 11.55
N LYS A 194 16.29 -14.59 11.35
CA LYS A 194 15.68 -15.37 12.43
C LYS A 194 16.69 -16.20 13.21
N LEU A 195 17.85 -16.49 12.62
CA LEU A 195 18.96 -17.24 13.26
C LEU A 195 19.94 -16.32 14.00
N ILE A 196 19.87 -15.01 13.76
CA ILE A 196 20.77 -14.02 14.37
C ILE A 196 20.06 -13.41 15.58
N PRO A 197 20.72 -13.35 16.78
CA PRO A 197 20.13 -12.72 17.94
C PRO A 197 19.72 -11.25 17.65
N THR A 198 18.50 -10.89 18.04
CA THR A 198 17.87 -9.58 17.75
C THR A 198 18.69 -8.37 18.22
N LYS A 199 19.63 -8.55 19.18
CA LYS A 199 20.54 -7.52 19.65
C LYS A 199 21.47 -6.93 18.58
N PHE A 200 21.69 -7.66 17.48
CA PHE A 200 22.55 -7.23 16.37
C PHE A 200 21.81 -6.66 15.17
N ILE A 201 20.48 -6.77 15.17
CA ILE A 201 19.65 -6.24 14.08
C ILE A 201 19.18 -4.85 14.52
N ARG A 202 19.81 -3.80 14.00
CA ARG A 202 19.26 -2.44 14.09
C ARG A 202 18.04 -2.35 13.18
N VAL A 203 16.86 -2.50 13.77
CA VAL A 203 15.61 -2.13 13.12
C VAL A 203 15.50 -0.61 13.29
N GLY A 204 15.68 0.14 12.21
CA GLY A 204 15.35 1.56 12.20
C GLY A 204 13.86 1.76 12.55
N ALA A 205 13.48 2.95 13.01
CA ALA A 205 12.14 3.27 13.49
C ALA A 205 11.06 2.76 12.51
N GLY A 206 10.51 1.58 12.80
CA GLY A 206 9.33 1.02 12.13
C GLY A 206 9.49 0.42 10.73
N SER A 207 10.65 0.51 10.09
CA SER A 207 10.82 -0.10 8.77
C SER A 207 12.16 -0.81 8.61
N ASP A 208 12.18 -1.87 7.77
CA ASP A 208 13.42 -2.46 7.25
C ASP A 208 14.19 -1.43 6.39
N ALA A 209 13.55 -0.32 6.05
CA ALA A 209 14.10 0.82 5.35
C ALA A 209 14.71 1.80 6.36
N THR A 210 15.92 1.56 6.79
CA THR A 210 16.75 2.62 7.37
C THR A 210 16.97 3.69 6.29
N LEU A 211 17.09 4.97 6.70
CA LEU A 211 17.58 6.06 5.83
C LEU A 211 19.01 5.72 5.35
N HIS A 212 19.13 4.69 4.53
CA HIS A 212 20.33 4.43 3.78
C HIS A 212 20.51 5.60 2.82
N ASN A 213 21.74 6.05 2.68
CA ASN A 213 22.09 7.12 1.73
C ASN A 213 21.45 6.83 0.37
N ASN A 214 20.30 7.49 0.09
CA ASN A 214 19.53 7.30 -1.15
C ASN A 214 20.31 7.62 -2.42
N ASN A 215 21.43 8.32 -2.28
CA ASN A 215 22.37 8.63 -3.37
C ASN A 215 23.42 7.53 -3.56
N SER A 216 23.43 6.47 -2.74
CA SER A 216 24.38 5.36 -2.91
C SER A 216 24.15 4.64 -4.24
N ILE A 217 25.22 4.09 -4.80
CA ILE A 217 25.16 3.28 -6.02
C ILE A 217 24.24 2.07 -5.82
N SER A 218 24.28 1.44 -4.63
CA SER A 218 23.42 0.32 -4.29
C SER A 218 21.95 0.68 -4.33
N SER A 219 21.55 1.83 -3.77
CA SER A 219 20.15 2.31 -3.81
C SER A 219 19.67 2.56 -5.24
N LYS A 220 20.53 3.11 -6.11
CA LYS A 220 20.23 3.32 -7.52
C LYS A 220 20.05 1.98 -8.26
N ILE A 221 20.91 1.01 -8.00
CA ILE A 221 20.80 -0.34 -8.60
C ILE A 221 19.51 -1.02 -8.14
N LEU A 222 19.24 -1.06 -6.83
CA LEU A 222 18.02 -1.66 -6.28
C LEU A 222 16.74 -0.99 -6.81
N TYR A 223 16.74 0.33 -6.97
CA TYR A 223 15.65 1.05 -7.63
C TYR A 223 15.42 0.56 -9.06
N GLN A 224 16.48 0.44 -9.88
CA GLN A 224 16.36 0.00 -11.26
C GLN A 224 15.89 -1.47 -11.35
N ILE A 225 16.43 -2.35 -10.48
CA ILE A 225 16.00 -3.75 -10.39
C ILE A 225 14.50 -3.82 -10.07
N PHE A 226 14.04 -3.14 -9.03
CA PHE A 226 12.63 -3.20 -8.65
C PHE A 226 11.74 -2.54 -9.72
N LYS A 227 12.14 -1.41 -10.25
CA LYS A 227 11.41 -0.72 -11.32
C LYS A 227 11.32 -1.53 -12.60
N SER A 228 12.32 -2.39 -12.91
CA SER A 228 12.31 -3.21 -14.13
C SER A 228 11.13 -4.19 -14.19
N GLU A 229 10.53 -4.54 -13.04
CA GLU A 229 9.31 -5.36 -12.99
C GLU A 229 8.13 -4.72 -13.75
N LEU A 230 8.14 -3.41 -13.97
CA LEU A 230 7.14 -2.73 -14.78
C LEU A 230 7.03 -3.33 -16.19
N ALA A 231 8.15 -3.77 -16.79
CA ALA A 231 8.14 -4.40 -18.10
C ALA A 231 7.38 -5.74 -18.07
N LEU A 232 7.61 -6.55 -17.03
CA LEU A 232 6.94 -7.84 -16.84
C LEU A 232 5.45 -7.64 -16.50
N LEU A 233 5.15 -6.72 -15.58
CA LEU A 233 3.78 -6.39 -15.17
C LEU A 233 2.95 -5.76 -16.30
N LYS A 234 3.59 -5.26 -17.35
CA LYS A 234 2.89 -4.82 -18.56
C LYS A 234 2.28 -5.98 -19.34
N LEU A 235 2.91 -7.14 -19.30
CA LEU A 235 2.55 -8.31 -20.12
C LEU A 235 1.81 -9.37 -19.32
N PHE A 236 2.21 -9.58 -18.05
CA PHE A 236 1.74 -10.70 -17.24
C PHE A 236 1.33 -10.26 -15.84
N ASN A 237 0.53 -11.09 -15.16
CA ASN A 237 0.40 -11.09 -13.72
C ASN A 237 1.47 -12.03 -13.14
N LEU A 238 2.24 -11.54 -12.18
CA LEU A 238 3.33 -12.30 -11.60
C LEU A 238 2.81 -13.28 -10.54
N PRO A 239 3.29 -14.53 -10.50
CA PRO A 239 2.77 -15.57 -9.60
C PRO A 239 3.36 -15.53 -8.19
N LEU A 240 4.41 -14.73 -7.95
CA LEU A 240 5.16 -14.66 -6.70
C LEU A 240 5.70 -13.24 -6.49
N GLY A 241 5.83 -12.80 -5.23
CA GLY A 241 6.42 -11.51 -4.86
C GLY A 241 6.22 -11.18 -3.39
N VAL A 242 6.85 -10.12 -2.91
CA VAL A 242 6.80 -9.69 -1.50
C VAL A 242 5.47 -9.02 -1.16
N SER A 243 4.78 -8.46 -2.16
CA SER A 243 3.51 -7.77 -2.00
C SER A 243 2.50 -8.24 -3.04
N ILE A 244 1.21 -8.08 -2.73
CA ILE A 244 0.09 -8.34 -3.61
C ILE A 244 -0.58 -7.02 -3.97
N PHE A 245 -0.98 -6.88 -5.23
CA PHE A 245 -1.87 -5.83 -5.73
C PHE A 245 -3.14 -6.48 -6.25
N ILE A 246 -4.29 -5.96 -5.86
CA ILE A 246 -5.60 -6.35 -6.38
C ILE A 246 -6.41 -5.11 -6.71
N ILE A 247 -7.07 -5.12 -7.87
CA ILE A 247 -8.08 -4.15 -8.25
C ILE A 247 -9.33 -4.89 -8.67
N SER A 248 -10.45 -4.44 -8.14
CA SER A 248 -11.77 -5.03 -8.37
C SER A 248 -12.81 -3.96 -8.64
N SER A 249 -13.90 -4.32 -9.29
CA SER A 249 -15.04 -3.44 -9.49
C SER A 249 -16.21 -3.85 -8.60
N LYS A 250 -16.94 -2.87 -8.09
CA LYS A 250 -18.29 -3.03 -7.55
C LYS A 250 -19.26 -3.17 -8.74
N LYS A 251 -20.09 -4.20 -8.72
CA LYS A 251 -21.19 -4.36 -9.68
C LYS A 251 -22.32 -3.41 -9.35
#